data_54fcb71aa93077a2e1e1016813878e8b
#
_entry.id   54fcb71aa93077a2e1e1016813878e8b
#
_cell.length_a   1.000
_cell.length_b   1.000
_cell.length_c   1.000
_cell.angle_alpha   90.00
_cell.angle_beta   90.00
_cell.angle_gamma   90.00
#
_symmetry.space_group_name_H-M   'P 1'
#
loop_
_entity.id
_entity.type
_entity.pdbx_description
1 polymer ?
#
loop_
_entity_poly.entity_id
_entity_poly.type
_entity_poly.pdbx_seq_one_letter_code
_entity_poly.pdbx_strand_id
1 'polypeptide(L)'
;MKVIITGSEGLLGKEIVRYLQKKYEVLKLDLVLGNDLNDEKFVQKWFKKNKASCLVNCFALNDHVEKGQKRPTLFDITLESFSDFLEVNLVSLFSFCREFAKNNIDGSIINFSASTGIVSARPDLYNGSHKHIGYSVSKAGVINLTKFLATHLAPNFRVNCIAPGGVEHNQDESFKKKYAKHTPLGRMMKKNELNGIIDFLCSSQSSYVTGATFVIDGGWTTW
;
A
#
# COMPACT_ATOMS: atom_id res chain seq x y z
N MET A 1 -3.35 21.45 7.04
CA MET A 1 -2.58 20.20 7.31
C MET A 1 -1.89 19.77 6.02
N LYS A 2 -0.63 19.34 6.11
CA LYS A 2 0.12 18.77 4.97
C LYS A 2 0.08 17.25 5.02
N VAL A 3 -0.09 16.64 3.86
CA VAL A 3 -0.10 15.18 3.68
C VAL A 3 0.92 14.81 2.62
N ILE A 4 1.84 13.92 2.95
CA ILE A 4 2.77 13.32 1.98
C ILE A 4 2.11 12.06 1.40
N ILE A 5 2.12 11.93 0.07
CA ILE A 5 1.63 10.74 -0.61
C ILE A 5 2.76 10.20 -1.49
N THR A 6 3.23 8.99 -1.16
CA THR A 6 4.21 8.26 -1.97
C THR A 6 3.49 7.33 -2.95
N GLY A 7 4.11 7.05 -4.09
CA GLY A 7 3.42 6.35 -5.19
C GLY A 7 2.25 7.16 -5.74
N SER A 8 2.39 8.50 -5.72
CA SER A 8 1.33 9.48 -6.02
C SER A 8 0.83 9.42 -7.46
N GLU A 9 1.63 8.90 -8.38
CA GLU A 9 1.28 8.75 -9.79
C GLU A 9 0.79 7.33 -10.14
N GLY A 10 0.73 6.43 -9.16
CA GLY A 10 0.19 5.08 -9.31
C GLY A 10 -1.34 5.04 -9.37
N LEU A 11 -1.89 3.82 -9.53
CA LEU A 11 -3.33 3.58 -9.71
C LEU A 11 -4.19 4.14 -8.57
N LEU A 12 -3.82 3.87 -7.33
CA LEU A 12 -4.50 4.38 -6.14
C LEU A 12 -3.98 5.77 -5.76
N GLY A 13 -2.68 6.02 -5.90
CA GLY A 13 -2.06 7.28 -5.51
C GLY A 13 -2.70 8.48 -6.20
N LYS A 14 -2.93 8.42 -7.51
CA LYS A 14 -3.63 9.50 -8.27
C LYS A 14 -5.02 9.80 -7.73
N GLU A 15 -5.79 8.76 -7.41
CA GLU A 15 -7.13 8.95 -6.85
C GLU A 15 -7.08 9.54 -5.45
N ILE A 16 -6.16 9.09 -4.61
CA ILE A 16 -5.98 9.60 -3.24
C ILE A 16 -5.51 11.06 -3.29
N VAL A 17 -4.56 11.41 -4.15
CA VAL A 17 -4.15 12.81 -4.38
C VAL A 17 -5.34 13.65 -4.79
N ARG A 18 -6.10 13.22 -5.82
CA ARG A 18 -7.28 13.95 -6.33
C ARG A 18 -8.33 14.20 -5.23
N TYR A 19 -8.49 13.25 -4.32
CA TYR A 19 -9.44 13.37 -3.23
C TYR A 19 -8.92 14.27 -2.11
N LEU A 20 -7.70 14.02 -1.60
CA LEU A 20 -7.17 14.71 -0.44
C LEU A 20 -6.77 16.17 -0.72
N GLN A 21 -6.34 16.51 -1.94
CA GLN A 21 -5.98 17.89 -2.30
C GLN A 21 -7.14 18.90 -2.21
N LYS A 22 -8.38 18.41 -2.11
CA LYS A 22 -9.57 19.26 -1.87
C LYS A 22 -9.64 19.79 -0.44
N LYS A 23 -8.91 19.15 0.50
CA LYS A 23 -8.96 19.45 1.95
C LYS A 23 -7.60 19.77 2.54
N TYR A 24 -6.52 19.28 1.94
CA TYR A 24 -5.17 19.30 2.48
C TYR A 24 -4.15 19.77 1.46
N GLU A 25 -3.05 20.34 1.92
CA GLU A 25 -1.87 20.55 1.10
C GLU A 25 -1.18 19.20 0.88
N VAL A 26 -1.07 18.75 -0.37
CA VAL A 26 -0.53 17.44 -0.73
C VAL A 26 0.87 17.57 -1.30
N LEU A 27 1.83 16.90 -0.68
CA LEU A 27 3.20 16.72 -1.19
C LEU A 27 3.28 15.35 -1.87
N LYS A 28 3.56 15.35 -3.18
CA LYS A 28 3.61 14.15 -4.01
C LYS A 28 5.03 13.64 -4.14
N LEU A 29 5.20 12.33 -4.00
CA LEU A 29 6.44 11.60 -4.24
C LEU A 29 6.18 10.37 -5.10
N ASP A 30 6.93 10.25 -6.20
CA ASP A 30 6.84 9.11 -7.10
C ASP A 30 8.10 8.99 -7.95
N LEU A 31 8.45 7.78 -8.36
CA LEU A 31 9.60 7.53 -9.24
C LEU A 31 9.47 8.29 -10.58
N VAL A 32 8.26 8.35 -11.15
CA VAL A 32 8.01 9.09 -12.41
C VAL A 32 8.14 10.59 -12.25
N LEU A 33 8.15 11.10 -11.02
CA LEU A 33 8.45 12.50 -10.71
C LEU A 33 9.95 12.72 -10.41
N GLY A 34 10.79 11.72 -10.64
CA GLY A 34 12.23 11.76 -10.35
C GLY A 34 12.57 11.54 -8.87
N ASN A 35 11.65 10.98 -8.08
CA ASN A 35 11.86 10.69 -6.67
C ASN A 35 12.09 9.18 -6.49
N ASP A 36 13.35 8.76 -6.42
CA ASP A 36 13.66 7.37 -6.11
C ASP A 36 13.53 7.12 -4.61
N LEU A 37 12.49 6.37 -4.25
CA LEU A 37 12.16 6.06 -2.86
C LEU A 37 13.04 4.92 -2.29
N ASN A 38 13.83 4.25 -3.11
CA ASN A 38 14.83 3.27 -2.69
C ASN A 38 16.18 3.92 -2.38
N ASP A 39 16.41 5.17 -2.84
CA ASP A 39 17.61 5.93 -2.48
C ASP A 39 17.49 6.51 -1.07
N GLU A 40 18.08 5.84 -0.11
CA GLU A 40 18.13 6.25 1.32
C GLU A 40 18.68 7.67 1.51
N LYS A 41 19.67 8.08 0.72
CA LYS A 41 20.25 9.44 0.81
C LYS A 41 19.26 10.49 0.33
N PHE A 42 18.53 10.20 -0.73
CA PHE A 42 17.43 11.04 -1.20
C PHE A 42 16.36 11.19 -0.11
N VAL A 43 15.89 10.07 0.45
CA VAL A 43 14.84 10.04 1.49
C VAL A 43 15.24 10.89 2.70
N GLN A 44 16.44 10.69 3.23
CA GLN A 44 16.97 11.46 4.38
C GLN A 44 17.06 12.96 4.07
N LYS A 45 17.58 13.33 2.90
CA LYS A 45 17.71 14.74 2.47
C LYS A 45 16.33 15.39 2.30
N TRP A 46 15.38 14.64 1.76
CA TRP A 46 14.04 15.13 1.49
C TRP A 46 13.27 15.44 2.79
N PHE A 47 13.26 14.54 3.77
CA PHE A 47 12.58 14.74 5.05
C PHE A 47 13.19 15.80 5.94
N LYS A 48 14.49 16.09 5.82
CA LYS A 48 15.10 17.25 6.50
C LYS A 48 14.47 18.58 6.08
N LYS A 49 13.98 18.67 4.84
CA LYS A 49 13.41 19.91 4.26
C LYS A 49 11.89 19.97 4.28
N ASN A 50 11.23 18.83 4.35
CA ASN A 50 9.78 18.71 4.16
C ASN A 50 9.13 18.09 5.40
N LYS A 51 8.20 18.84 6.00
CA LYS A 51 7.43 18.44 7.17
C LYS A 51 5.96 18.26 6.79
N ALA A 52 5.29 17.30 7.43
CA ALA A 52 3.86 17.06 7.24
C ALA A 52 3.25 16.37 8.47
N SER A 53 1.95 16.47 8.63
CA SER A 53 1.22 15.81 9.72
C SER A 53 0.75 14.40 9.35
N CYS A 54 0.80 14.03 8.08
CA CYS A 54 0.37 12.70 7.64
C CYS A 54 1.26 12.18 6.50
N LEU A 55 1.58 10.87 6.56
CA LEU A 55 2.29 10.13 5.52
C LEU A 55 1.40 8.98 5.03
N VAL A 56 1.12 8.95 3.74
CA VAL A 56 0.34 7.89 3.06
C VAL A 56 1.25 7.15 2.09
N ASN A 57 1.62 5.92 2.43
CA ASN A 57 2.56 5.11 1.67
C ASN A 57 1.83 4.22 0.67
N CYS A 58 1.63 4.72 -0.57
CA CYS A 58 0.96 4.00 -1.65
C CYS A 58 1.93 3.34 -2.66
N PHE A 59 3.23 3.62 -2.56
CA PHE A 59 4.20 3.01 -3.49
C PHE A 59 4.34 1.52 -3.24
N ALA A 60 4.54 0.76 -4.29
CA ALA A 60 4.86 -0.65 -4.22
C ALA A 60 5.32 -1.17 -5.58
N LEU A 61 6.28 -2.08 -5.57
CA LEU A 61 6.44 -3.02 -6.67
C LEU A 61 5.26 -3.98 -6.64
N ASN A 62 4.51 -4.07 -7.74
CA ASN A 62 3.32 -4.91 -7.84
C ASN A 62 3.35 -5.69 -9.16
N ASP A 63 3.03 -6.97 -9.05
CA ASP A 63 2.82 -7.87 -10.16
C ASP A 63 1.35 -7.75 -10.63
N HIS A 64 1.06 -6.73 -11.43
CA HIS A 64 -0.29 -6.50 -11.96
C HIS A 64 -0.74 -7.62 -12.89
N VAL A 65 -2.02 -7.95 -12.84
CA VAL A 65 -2.65 -8.87 -13.79
C VAL A 65 -3.04 -8.08 -15.04
N GLU A 66 -2.40 -8.38 -16.16
CA GLU A 66 -2.68 -7.75 -17.44
C GLU A 66 -3.17 -8.78 -18.46
N LYS A 67 -3.97 -8.32 -19.41
CA LYS A 67 -4.52 -9.17 -20.47
C LYS A 67 -3.40 -9.76 -21.32
N GLY A 68 -3.40 -11.09 -21.50
CA GLY A 68 -2.46 -11.79 -22.35
C GLY A 68 -1.05 -11.97 -21.78
N GLN A 69 -0.79 -11.53 -20.57
CA GLN A 69 0.51 -11.68 -19.93
C GLN A 69 0.75 -13.14 -19.50
N LYS A 70 1.85 -13.75 -20.00
CA LYS A 70 2.36 -15.01 -19.47
C LYS A 70 3.05 -14.74 -18.14
N ARG A 71 2.60 -15.41 -17.09
CA ARG A 71 3.14 -15.22 -15.74
C ARG A 71 4.03 -16.41 -15.37
N PRO A 72 5.07 -16.20 -14.54
CA PRO A 72 5.90 -17.27 -14.05
C PRO A 72 5.11 -18.22 -13.13
N THR A 73 5.53 -19.46 -13.08
CA THR A 73 5.13 -20.39 -12.01
C THR A 73 5.94 -20.14 -10.75
N LEU A 74 5.61 -20.81 -9.65
CA LEU A 74 6.39 -20.73 -8.41
C LEU A 74 7.87 -21.09 -8.63
N PHE A 75 8.15 -22.05 -9.52
CA PHE A 75 9.49 -22.56 -9.77
C PHE A 75 10.34 -21.65 -10.67
N ASP A 76 9.73 -20.70 -11.37
CA ASP A 76 10.41 -19.73 -12.25
C ASP A 76 10.82 -18.44 -11.51
N ILE A 77 10.39 -18.28 -10.25
CA ILE A 77 10.70 -17.09 -9.46
C ILE A 77 12.12 -17.15 -8.95
N THR A 78 12.96 -16.20 -9.36
CA THR A 78 14.35 -16.09 -8.89
C THR A 78 14.42 -15.45 -7.50
N LEU A 79 15.50 -15.74 -6.75
CA LEU A 79 15.74 -15.08 -5.46
C LEU A 79 15.95 -13.58 -5.61
N GLU A 80 16.54 -13.14 -6.71
CA GLU A 80 16.71 -11.73 -7.05
C GLU A 80 15.33 -11.05 -7.17
N SER A 81 14.45 -11.58 -8.02
CA SER A 81 13.09 -11.07 -8.18
C SER A 81 12.30 -11.07 -6.87
N PHE A 82 12.46 -12.11 -6.04
CA PHE A 82 11.85 -12.14 -4.70
C PHE A 82 12.39 -11.02 -3.80
N SER A 83 13.72 -10.80 -3.82
CA SER A 83 14.38 -9.77 -3.03
C SER A 83 13.94 -8.36 -3.44
N ASP A 84 13.73 -8.10 -4.73
CA ASP A 84 13.27 -6.80 -5.24
C ASP A 84 11.92 -6.41 -4.61
N PHE A 85 11.00 -7.36 -4.47
CA PHE A 85 9.72 -7.11 -3.80
C PHE A 85 9.88 -6.75 -2.31
N LEU A 86 10.81 -7.40 -1.62
CA LEU A 86 11.10 -7.09 -0.21
C LEU A 86 11.78 -5.73 -0.10
N GLU A 87 12.75 -5.43 -0.96
CA GLU A 87 13.47 -4.16 -0.95
C GLU A 87 12.52 -2.98 -1.15
N VAL A 88 11.73 -2.99 -2.22
CA VAL A 88 10.82 -1.88 -2.50
C VAL A 88 9.68 -1.80 -1.48
N ASN A 89 9.00 -2.93 -1.22
CA ASN A 89 7.73 -2.90 -0.48
C ASN A 89 7.90 -2.90 1.04
N LEU A 90 9.06 -3.26 1.56
CA LEU A 90 9.28 -3.41 3.00
C LEU A 90 10.48 -2.60 3.50
N VAL A 91 11.66 -2.74 2.88
CA VAL A 91 12.87 -2.04 3.34
C VAL A 91 12.74 -0.54 3.09
N SER A 92 12.39 -0.13 1.88
CA SER A 92 12.17 1.29 1.54
C SER A 92 10.99 1.87 2.32
N LEU A 93 9.93 1.10 2.54
CA LEU A 93 8.80 1.53 3.38
C LEU A 93 9.23 1.82 4.82
N PHE A 94 10.07 0.96 5.41
CA PHE A 94 10.63 1.19 6.72
C PHE A 94 11.46 2.48 6.77
N SER A 95 12.32 2.70 5.78
CA SER A 95 13.11 3.94 5.65
C SER A 95 12.21 5.18 5.64
N PHE A 96 11.15 5.18 4.83
CA PHE A 96 10.19 6.28 4.77
C PHE A 96 9.51 6.55 6.11
N CYS A 97 8.99 5.53 6.76
CA CYS A 97 8.33 5.66 8.06
C CYS A 97 9.30 6.19 9.13
N ARG A 98 10.52 5.67 9.16
CA ARG A 98 11.56 6.09 10.10
C ARG A 98 11.96 7.55 9.89
N GLU A 99 12.25 7.96 8.65
CA GLU A 99 12.67 9.33 8.37
C GLU A 99 11.51 10.33 8.55
N PHE A 100 10.27 9.94 8.28
CA PHE A 100 9.11 10.75 8.62
C PHE A 100 9.03 10.98 10.13
N ALA A 101 9.07 9.93 10.94
CA ALA A 101 8.99 10.06 12.40
C ALA A 101 10.17 10.84 12.99
N LYS A 102 11.39 10.60 12.49
CA LYS A 102 12.60 11.31 12.95
C LYS A 102 12.56 12.81 12.69
N ASN A 103 11.88 13.24 11.65
CA ASN A 103 11.88 14.63 11.19
C ASN A 103 10.59 15.40 11.49
N ASN A 104 9.58 14.80 12.12
CA ASN A 104 8.35 15.44 12.58
C ASN A 104 8.20 15.26 14.10
N ILE A 105 7.36 16.06 14.74
CA ILE A 105 7.11 15.99 16.19
C ILE A 105 6.02 14.97 16.49
N ASP A 106 4.99 14.94 15.65
CA ASP A 106 3.83 14.06 15.72
C ASP A 106 3.28 13.77 14.33
N GLY A 107 2.33 12.84 14.22
CA GLY A 107 1.66 12.59 12.96
C GLY A 107 0.93 11.26 12.85
N SER A 108 0.40 11.03 11.64
CA SER A 108 -0.26 9.78 11.24
C SER A 108 0.48 9.15 10.06
N ILE A 109 0.77 7.85 10.16
CA ILE A 109 1.36 7.04 9.08
C ILE A 109 0.33 6.01 8.63
N ILE A 110 0.06 5.96 7.34
CA ILE A 110 -0.86 5.02 6.71
C ILE A 110 -0.09 4.19 5.70
N ASN A 111 0.07 2.90 5.99
CA ASN A 111 0.74 1.94 5.13
C ASN A 111 -0.26 1.13 4.32
N PHE A 112 0.13 0.69 3.12
CA PHE A 112 -0.69 -0.15 2.27
C PHE A 112 -0.14 -1.59 2.23
N SER A 113 -0.90 -2.51 2.82
CA SER A 113 -0.78 -3.94 2.60
C SER A 113 -1.66 -4.37 1.42
N ALA A 114 -2.18 -5.57 1.44
CA ALA A 114 -3.13 -6.13 0.49
C ALA A 114 -3.88 -7.31 1.14
N SER A 115 -5.03 -7.72 0.59
CA SER A 115 -5.70 -8.96 0.99
C SER A 115 -4.77 -10.18 0.90
N THR A 116 -3.86 -10.21 -0.08
CA THR A 116 -2.84 -11.27 -0.21
C THR A 116 -1.70 -11.20 0.80
N GLY A 117 -1.63 -10.16 1.63
CA GLY A 117 -0.79 -10.11 2.83
C GLY A 117 -1.45 -10.73 4.06
N ILE A 118 -2.76 -11.04 3.98
CA ILE A 118 -3.54 -11.69 5.05
C ILE A 118 -3.78 -13.15 4.72
N VAL A 119 -4.21 -13.44 3.47
CA VAL A 119 -4.44 -14.79 2.95
C VAL A 119 -3.62 -15.02 1.69
N SER A 120 -3.40 -16.28 1.32
CA SER A 120 -2.72 -16.60 0.07
C SER A 120 -3.51 -16.15 -1.16
N ALA A 121 -2.79 -15.81 -2.23
CA ALA A 121 -3.42 -15.61 -3.53
C ALA A 121 -4.06 -16.92 -4.02
N ARG A 122 -5.24 -16.83 -4.61
CA ARG A 122 -5.98 -17.99 -5.10
C ARG A 122 -5.47 -18.44 -6.48
N PRO A 123 -4.96 -19.68 -6.63
CA PRO A 123 -4.38 -20.14 -7.89
C PRO A 123 -5.39 -20.18 -9.06
N ASP A 124 -6.66 -20.45 -8.79
CA ASP A 124 -7.74 -20.55 -9.79
C ASP A 124 -8.01 -19.24 -10.55
N LEU A 125 -7.55 -18.10 -10.02
CA LEU A 125 -7.62 -16.81 -10.72
C LEU A 125 -6.61 -16.69 -11.86
N TYR A 126 -5.49 -17.40 -11.81
CA TYR A 126 -4.30 -17.11 -12.61
C TYR A 126 -4.07 -18.11 -13.77
N ASN A 127 -5.04 -18.98 -14.10
CA ASN A 127 -4.98 -19.88 -15.25
C ASN A 127 -3.66 -20.69 -15.34
N GLY A 128 -3.25 -21.33 -14.25
CA GLY A 128 -2.05 -22.17 -14.18
C GLY A 128 -0.74 -21.40 -13.92
N SER A 129 -0.81 -20.08 -13.72
CA SER A 129 0.28 -19.24 -13.23
C SER A 129 0.02 -18.79 -11.79
N HIS A 130 0.87 -17.91 -11.25
CA HIS A 130 0.76 -17.47 -9.87
C HIS A 130 0.89 -15.95 -9.72
N LYS A 131 0.28 -15.38 -8.68
CA LYS A 131 0.68 -14.09 -8.15
C LYS A 131 2.10 -14.23 -7.59
N HIS A 132 2.97 -13.25 -7.86
CA HIS A 132 4.35 -13.32 -7.37
C HIS A 132 4.39 -13.40 -5.84
N ILE A 133 5.06 -14.44 -5.31
CA ILE A 133 5.10 -14.69 -3.86
C ILE A 133 5.74 -13.55 -3.09
N GLY A 134 6.77 -12.89 -3.64
CA GLY A 134 7.45 -11.74 -3.05
C GLY A 134 6.49 -10.59 -2.74
N TYR A 135 5.48 -10.38 -3.59
CA TYR A 135 4.44 -9.40 -3.31
C TYR A 135 3.65 -9.75 -2.04
N SER A 136 3.11 -10.97 -1.96
CA SER A 136 2.28 -11.39 -0.83
C SER A 136 3.07 -11.39 0.47
N VAL A 137 4.31 -11.91 0.46
CA VAL A 137 5.20 -11.93 1.62
C VAL A 137 5.56 -10.52 2.07
N SER A 138 5.93 -9.64 1.15
CA SER A 138 6.21 -8.24 1.50
C SER A 138 5.00 -7.55 2.12
N LYS A 139 3.78 -7.78 1.60
CA LYS A 139 2.55 -7.19 2.12
C LYS A 139 2.13 -7.75 3.48
N ALA A 140 2.45 -9.01 3.79
CA ALA A 140 2.34 -9.56 5.15
C ALA A 140 3.33 -8.86 6.10
N GLY A 141 4.57 -8.64 5.65
CA GLY A 141 5.58 -7.89 6.38
C GLY A 141 5.14 -6.46 6.73
N VAL A 142 4.45 -5.77 5.82
CA VAL A 142 3.89 -4.43 6.06
C VAL A 142 2.91 -4.40 7.25
N ILE A 143 2.08 -5.44 7.41
CA ILE A 143 1.15 -5.55 8.55
C ILE A 143 1.92 -5.60 9.87
N ASN A 144 2.95 -6.44 9.96
CA ASN A 144 3.75 -6.54 11.18
C ASN A 144 4.60 -5.29 11.42
N LEU A 145 5.25 -4.74 10.39
CA LEU A 145 5.98 -3.48 10.47
C LEU A 145 5.09 -2.34 11.00
N THR A 146 3.84 -2.27 10.56
CA THR A 146 2.87 -1.27 11.05
C THR A 146 2.64 -1.41 12.55
N LYS A 147 2.44 -2.64 13.07
CA LYS A 147 2.26 -2.91 14.50
C LYS A 147 3.50 -2.53 15.30
N PHE A 148 4.68 -2.92 14.81
CA PHE A 148 5.94 -2.56 15.44
C PHE A 148 6.11 -1.04 15.55
N LEU A 149 5.91 -0.32 14.45
CA LEU A 149 6.05 1.14 14.43
C LEU A 149 4.99 1.81 15.32
N ALA A 150 3.75 1.30 15.36
CA ALA A 150 2.69 1.83 16.20
C ALA A 150 3.06 1.80 17.69
N THR A 151 3.72 0.72 18.15
CA THR A 151 4.14 0.59 19.55
C THR A 151 5.37 1.44 19.88
N HIS A 152 6.30 1.58 18.94
CA HIS A 152 7.60 2.26 19.20
C HIS A 152 7.57 3.76 18.94
N LEU A 153 6.59 4.26 18.18
CA LEU A 153 6.45 5.69 17.87
C LEU A 153 5.34 6.37 18.70
N ALA A 154 4.59 5.61 19.48
CA ALA A 154 3.60 6.17 20.40
C ALA A 154 4.32 6.94 21.54
N PRO A 155 3.67 7.97 22.14
CA PRO A 155 2.32 8.45 21.83
C PRO A 155 2.24 9.44 20.66
N ASN A 156 3.37 9.87 20.12
CA ASN A 156 3.44 10.98 19.18
C ASN A 156 2.90 10.63 17.78
N PHE A 157 3.10 9.38 17.35
CA PHE A 157 2.64 8.94 16.02
C PHE A 157 1.62 7.82 16.12
N ARG A 158 0.60 7.90 15.29
CA ARG A 158 -0.30 6.80 15.00
C ARG A 158 0.15 6.12 13.70
N VAL A 159 0.23 4.81 13.69
CA VAL A 159 0.63 4.05 12.50
C VAL A 159 -0.40 2.97 12.24
N ASN A 160 -1.04 3.02 11.07
CA ASN A 160 -2.10 2.09 10.70
C ASN A 160 -1.86 1.52 9.28
N CYS A 161 -2.49 0.41 9.00
CA CYS A 161 -2.40 -0.28 7.72
C CYS A 161 -3.78 -0.37 7.06
N ILE A 162 -3.82 -0.22 5.73
CA ILE A 162 -4.98 -0.56 4.91
C ILE A 162 -4.61 -1.80 4.09
N ALA A 163 -5.45 -2.81 4.10
CA ALA A 163 -5.32 -4.03 3.30
C ALA A 163 -6.46 -4.10 2.27
N PRO A 164 -6.29 -3.51 1.08
CA PRO A 164 -7.31 -3.51 0.06
C PRO A 164 -7.42 -4.87 -0.63
N GLY A 165 -8.62 -5.17 -1.13
CA GLY A 165 -8.86 -6.22 -2.11
C GLY A 165 -8.37 -5.85 -3.52
N GLY A 166 -8.69 -6.68 -4.49
CA GLY A 166 -8.37 -6.42 -5.89
C GLY A 166 -9.09 -5.18 -6.43
N VAL A 167 -8.32 -4.21 -6.89
CA VAL A 167 -8.84 -2.97 -7.49
C VAL A 167 -9.10 -3.20 -8.98
N GLU A 168 -10.29 -2.86 -9.45
CA GLU A 168 -10.64 -2.94 -10.86
C GLU A 168 -9.81 -1.97 -11.69
N HIS A 169 -9.19 -2.50 -12.75
CA HIS A 169 -8.39 -1.73 -13.70
C HIS A 169 -8.41 -2.42 -15.07
N ASN A 170 -7.25 -2.85 -15.57
CA ASN A 170 -7.08 -3.41 -16.93
C ASN A 170 -7.19 -4.95 -16.99
N GLN A 171 -7.71 -5.59 -15.93
CA GLN A 171 -7.91 -7.05 -15.93
C GLN A 171 -8.95 -7.44 -16.98
N ASP A 172 -8.78 -8.63 -17.58
CA ASP A 172 -9.79 -9.17 -18.49
C ASP A 172 -11.09 -9.52 -17.76
N GLU A 173 -12.19 -9.62 -18.51
CA GLU A 173 -13.52 -9.91 -17.97
C GLU A 173 -13.61 -11.30 -17.32
N SER A 174 -12.81 -12.27 -17.78
CA SER A 174 -12.74 -13.61 -17.19
C SER A 174 -12.17 -13.52 -15.76
N PHE A 175 -11.07 -12.80 -15.59
CA PHE A 175 -10.48 -12.56 -14.26
C PHE A 175 -11.46 -11.83 -13.34
N LYS A 176 -12.08 -10.74 -13.81
CA LYS A 176 -13.06 -9.98 -13.02
C LYS A 176 -14.22 -10.85 -12.55
N LYS A 177 -14.78 -11.69 -13.45
CA LYS A 177 -15.86 -12.63 -13.12
C LYS A 177 -15.43 -13.67 -12.10
N LYS A 178 -14.23 -14.25 -12.24
CA LYS A 178 -13.67 -15.19 -11.25
C LYS A 178 -13.46 -14.52 -9.91
N TYR A 179 -12.86 -13.33 -9.90
CA TYR A 179 -12.65 -12.55 -8.69
C TYR A 179 -13.96 -12.25 -7.95
N ALA A 180 -14.98 -11.81 -8.69
CA ALA A 180 -16.31 -11.50 -8.16
C ALA A 180 -16.96 -12.69 -7.44
N LYS A 181 -16.80 -13.93 -7.96
CA LYS A 181 -17.32 -15.15 -7.32
C LYS A 181 -16.76 -15.43 -5.94
N HIS A 182 -15.54 -14.96 -5.67
CA HIS A 182 -14.86 -15.13 -4.37
C HIS A 182 -15.02 -13.91 -3.45
N THR A 183 -15.71 -12.88 -3.91
CA THR A 183 -15.93 -11.67 -3.13
C THR A 183 -17.40 -11.61 -2.69
N PRO A 184 -17.74 -11.58 -1.39
CA PRO A 184 -19.13 -11.45 -0.94
C PRO A 184 -19.90 -10.30 -1.57
N LEU A 185 -19.25 -9.14 -1.80
CA LEU A 185 -19.86 -8.02 -2.51
C LEU A 185 -19.98 -8.22 -4.03
N GLY A 186 -19.58 -9.37 -4.59
CA GLY A 186 -19.81 -9.77 -5.97
C GLY A 186 -19.05 -8.96 -7.03
N ARG A 187 -17.99 -8.23 -6.67
CA ARG A 187 -17.22 -7.39 -7.59
C ARG A 187 -15.83 -7.05 -7.07
N MET A 188 -14.97 -6.54 -7.94
CA MET A 188 -13.72 -5.91 -7.56
C MET A 188 -13.98 -4.50 -6.96
N MET A 189 -13.00 -3.98 -6.23
CA MET A 189 -13.03 -2.67 -5.59
C MET A 189 -12.86 -1.54 -6.61
N LYS A 190 -13.60 -0.46 -6.48
CA LYS A 190 -13.36 0.79 -7.23
C LYS A 190 -12.27 1.62 -6.54
N LYS A 191 -11.51 2.40 -7.32
CA LYS A 191 -10.36 3.20 -6.82
C LYS A 191 -10.74 4.17 -5.69
N ASN A 192 -11.93 4.75 -5.75
CA ASN A 192 -12.38 5.77 -4.80
C ASN A 192 -12.94 5.20 -3.48
N GLU A 193 -13.08 3.88 -3.35
CA GLU A 193 -13.67 3.26 -2.16
C GLU A 193 -12.74 3.29 -0.94
N LEU A 194 -11.48 3.67 -1.13
CA LEU A 194 -10.52 3.88 -0.03
C LEU A 194 -10.49 5.33 0.49
N ASN A 195 -11.12 6.28 -0.21
CA ASN A 195 -11.00 7.70 0.10
C ASN A 195 -11.46 8.03 1.54
N GLY A 196 -12.58 7.46 1.96
CA GLY A 196 -13.16 7.71 3.29
C GLY A 196 -12.28 7.22 4.43
N ILE A 197 -11.74 6.00 4.33
CA ILE A 197 -10.88 5.45 5.38
C ILE A 197 -9.53 6.19 5.45
N ILE A 198 -8.98 6.62 4.32
CA ILE A 198 -7.74 7.39 4.30
C ILE A 198 -7.94 8.76 4.94
N ASP A 199 -9.01 9.47 4.59
CA ASP A 199 -9.37 10.77 5.19
C ASP A 199 -9.58 10.64 6.71
N PHE A 200 -10.31 9.61 7.15
CA PHE A 200 -10.47 9.29 8.56
C PHE A 200 -9.13 9.09 9.27
N LEU A 201 -8.23 8.28 8.70
CA LEU A 201 -6.92 7.99 9.29
C LEU A 201 -5.96 9.19 9.27
N CYS A 202 -6.09 10.10 8.30
CA CYS A 202 -5.36 11.36 8.28
C CYS A 202 -5.84 12.35 9.33
N SER A 203 -7.11 12.26 9.76
CA SER A 203 -7.76 13.25 10.62
C SER A 203 -7.64 12.93 12.12
N SER A 204 -8.04 13.89 12.96
CA SER A 204 -8.16 13.73 14.42
C SER A 204 -9.29 12.77 14.83
N GLN A 205 -10.21 12.43 13.95
CA GLN A 205 -11.28 11.46 14.23
C GLN A 205 -10.73 10.07 14.52
N SER A 206 -9.51 9.77 14.08
CA SER A 206 -8.80 8.52 14.36
C SER A 206 -7.77 8.64 15.50
N SER A 207 -7.92 9.61 16.41
CA SER A 207 -6.94 9.92 17.47
C SER A 207 -6.65 8.73 18.41
N TYR A 208 -7.57 7.78 18.56
CA TYR A 208 -7.39 6.57 19.37
C TYR A 208 -7.20 5.30 18.55
N VAL A 209 -6.76 5.46 17.26
CA VAL A 209 -6.57 4.35 16.33
C VAL A 209 -5.09 4.27 15.94
N THR A 210 -4.39 3.24 16.42
CA THR A 210 -2.99 2.92 16.06
C THR A 210 -2.77 1.42 16.08
N GLY A 211 -1.88 0.91 15.24
CA GLY A 211 -1.56 -0.51 15.09
C GLY A 211 -2.63 -1.34 14.37
N ALA A 212 -3.71 -0.72 13.90
CA ALA A 212 -4.81 -1.39 13.25
C ALA A 212 -4.52 -1.73 11.79
N THR A 213 -5.09 -2.85 11.33
CA THR A 213 -5.18 -3.21 9.90
C THR A 213 -6.63 -3.16 9.47
N PHE A 214 -6.94 -2.22 8.59
CA PHE A 214 -8.27 -2.05 8.01
C PHE A 214 -8.37 -2.87 6.72
N VAL A 215 -9.12 -3.95 6.77
CA VAL A 215 -9.37 -4.82 5.63
C VAL A 215 -10.52 -4.23 4.82
N ILE A 216 -10.23 -3.80 3.59
CA ILE A 216 -11.20 -3.19 2.67
C ILE A 216 -11.20 -4.02 1.38
N ASP A 217 -11.82 -5.17 1.41
CA ASP A 217 -11.69 -6.21 0.38
C ASP A 217 -13.01 -6.80 -0.12
N GLY A 218 -14.13 -6.22 0.28
CA GLY A 218 -15.46 -6.71 -0.11
C GLY A 218 -15.84 -8.06 0.50
N GLY A 219 -15.13 -8.47 1.58
CA GLY A 219 -15.29 -9.75 2.25
C GLY A 219 -14.41 -10.88 1.68
N TRP A 220 -13.46 -10.59 0.81
CA TRP A 220 -12.57 -11.58 0.19
C TRP A 220 -11.85 -12.48 1.21
N THR A 221 -11.44 -11.94 2.36
CA THR A 221 -10.68 -12.67 3.37
C THR A 221 -11.54 -13.27 4.49
N THR A 222 -12.85 -13.30 4.35
CA THR A 222 -13.77 -13.78 5.42
C THR A 222 -14.08 -15.28 5.37
N TRP A 223 -13.63 -15.99 4.32
CA TRP A 223 -13.81 -17.45 4.13
C TRP A 223 -12.60 -18.14 3.54
#